data_6b5c53b4e20f07e4a2615b497a88f3ff
#
_entry.id   6b5c53b4e20f07e4a2615b497a88f3ff
#
_cell.length_a   1.000
_cell.length_b   1.000
_cell.length_c   1.000
_cell.angle_alpha   90.00
_cell.angle_beta   90.00
_cell.angle_gamma   90.00
#
_symmetry.space_group_name_H-M   'P 1'
#
loop_
_entity.id
_entity.type
_entity.pdbx_description
1 polymer ?
#
loop_
_entity_poly.entity_id
_entity_poly.type
_entity_poly.pdbx_seq_one_letter_code
_entity_poly.pdbx_strand_id
1 'polypeptide(L)'
;MSARTPSGGPAAAGVGAAEVSWVGLLVIFCLGINLRPILTGIGPLLEEITAGTGLGFQGASLLTVLPVLCMGLVALFLPWLGRWLAEHRGIVCGLLAIAAACLWRLELDSGLALIASAALAGSGVAIIQALVPGVVKRWFPRRVPAAMGLYSASLMAGGGTAAVLSPRIAEHFSSWQAGLGAWAVPALLALLLWMFARPREVLPSAGEGPVRHFFGNRRGWLLAVYFGLINGGYTSMVAWLPVYYRQLGWSAQDSGGLVGIMTIFQVLAALSVPLLIRRRLDRRPWLLAALLVQLGGFCGLLLMPLQHAALWVALIGYGLGACFALSLTLTLDHLHEPRAAGSLAAFVQSIGFIITGIVPYLTGWLRDATGSFQASWLLLAASVVAMLLVTLRFTPSGYARAMDETRD
;
A
#
# COMPACT_ATOMS: atom_id res chain seq x y z
N MET A 1 68.77 29.17 19.56
CA MET A 1 67.31 29.30 19.65
C MET A 1 66.67 28.63 18.42
N SER A 2 66.21 27.42 18.56
CA SER A 2 65.74 26.59 17.48
C SER A 2 64.20 26.57 17.50
N ALA A 3 63.60 27.10 16.46
CA ALA A 3 62.15 27.08 16.28
C ALA A 3 61.71 25.70 15.72
N ARG A 4 60.93 24.95 16.49
CA ARG A 4 60.27 23.71 16.05
C ARG A 4 59.00 24.07 15.25
N THR A 5 58.93 23.64 13.98
CA THR A 5 57.75 23.59 13.19
C THR A 5 56.84 22.45 13.69
N PRO A 6 55.50 22.64 13.80
CA PRO A 6 54.60 21.54 14.11
C PRO A 6 54.33 20.71 12.86
N SER A 7 54.53 19.41 13.00
CA SER A 7 54.20 18.34 12.04
C SER A 7 52.73 18.34 11.66
N GLY A 8 52.50 18.24 10.36
CA GLY A 8 51.16 18.07 9.79
C GLY A 8 50.48 16.79 10.31
N GLY A 9 49.27 16.96 10.83
CA GLY A 9 48.38 15.88 11.13
C GLY A 9 47.90 15.20 9.84
N PRO A 10 47.54 13.92 9.88
CA PRO A 10 47.09 13.18 8.70
C PRO A 10 45.80 13.79 8.15
N ALA A 11 45.84 14.07 6.85
CA ALA A 11 44.68 14.50 6.10
C ALA A 11 43.47 13.58 6.38
N ALA A 12 42.39 14.17 6.80
CA ALA A 12 41.12 13.50 6.91
C ALA A 12 40.81 12.83 5.56
N ALA A 13 40.89 11.49 5.56
CA ALA A 13 40.47 10.67 4.43
C ALA A 13 39.06 11.08 4.03
N GLY A 14 38.93 11.57 2.79
CA GLY A 14 37.63 11.95 2.24
C GLY A 14 36.61 10.86 2.45
N VAL A 15 35.52 11.21 3.12
CA VAL A 15 34.32 10.40 3.14
C VAL A 15 33.83 10.30 1.72
N GLY A 16 34.24 9.23 1.02
CA GLY A 16 33.84 8.95 -0.34
C GLY A 16 32.36 9.17 -0.50
N ALA A 17 31.96 9.91 -1.52
CA ALA A 17 30.59 10.02 -1.96
C ALA A 17 30.02 8.59 -2.03
N ALA A 18 29.07 8.28 -1.18
CA ALA A 18 28.45 6.96 -1.16
C ALA A 18 27.82 6.75 -2.54
N GLU A 19 28.52 5.96 -3.37
CA GLU A 19 28.01 5.55 -4.68
C GLU A 19 26.63 4.98 -4.50
N VAL A 20 25.70 5.39 -5.38
CA VAL A 20 24.33 4.86 -5.40
C VAL A 20 24.47 3.37 -5.66
N SER A 21 24.23 2.55 -4.65
CA SER A 21 24.25 1.10 -4.83
C SER A 21 23.03 0.72 -5.69
N TRP A 22 23.26 0.54 -6.99
CA TRP A 22 22.23 0.05 -7.93
C TRP A 22 21.63 -1.28 -7.46
N VAL A 23 22.43 -2.12 -6.82
CA VAL A 23 21.97 -3.37 -6.20
C VAL A 23 20.95 -3.07 -5.08
N GLY A 24 21.22 -2.07 -4.24
CA GLY A 24 20.28 -1.67 -3.19
C GLY A 24 18.96 -1.14 -3.77
N LEU A 25 19.00 -0.34 -4.84
CA LEU A 25 17.77 0.12 -5.50
C LEU A 25 17.00 -1.03 -6.15
N LEU A 26 17.71 -1.98 -6.79
CA LEU A 26 17.09 -3.17 -7.35
C LEU A 26 16.42 -4.03 -6.26
N VAL A 27 17.08 -4.21 -5.12
CA VAL A 27 16.49 -4.91 -3.95
C VAL A 27 15.21 -4.24 -3.49
N ILE A 28 15.23 -2.91 -3.29
CA ILE A 28 14.03 -2.16 -2.88
C ILE A 28 12.90 -2.31 -3.91
N PHE A 29 13.23 -2.24 -5.20
CA PHE A 29 12.27 -2.46 -6.28
C PHE A 29 11.69 -3.89 -6.22
N CYS A 30 12.54 -4.92 -6.10
CA CYS A 30 12.11 -6.32 -6.02
C CYS A 30 11.29 -6.59 -4.75
N LEU A 31 11.60 -5.97 -3.61
CA LEU A 31 10.77 -6.07 -2.43
C LEU A 31 9.38 -5.47 -2.69
N GLY A 32 9.33 -4.24 -3.23
CA GLY A 32 8.07 -3.53 -3.46
C GLY A 32 7.14 -4.27 -4.42
N ILE A 33 7.65 -4.79 -5.55
CA ILE A 33 6.82 -5.43 -6.57
C ILE A 33 6.10 -6.70 -6.07
N ASN A 34 6.60 -7.33 -5.01
CA ASN A 34 6.02 -8.55 -4.44
C ASN A 34 4.86 -8.30 -3.46
N LEU A 35 4.61 -7.05 -3.03
CA LEU A 35 3.70 -6.78 -1.92
C LEU A 35 2.23 -6.66 -2.31
N ARG A 36 1.90 -6.44 -3.59
CA ARG A 36 0.52 -6.24 -4.04
C ARG A 36 -0.07 -7.35 -4.90
N PRO A 37 0.71 -8.21 -5.59
CA PRO A 37 0.16 -9.27 -6.45
C PRO A 37 -0.83 -10.19 -5.74
N ILE A 38 -0.59 -10.48 -4.46
CA ILE A 38 -1.45 -11.33 -3.64
C ILE A 38 -2.88 -10.81 -3.47
N LEU A 39 -3.08 -9.49 -3.67
CA LEU A 39 -4.37 -8.81 -3.59
C LEU A 39 -5.00 -8.63 -4.98
N THR A 40 -4.21 -8.09 -5.92
CA THR A 40 -4.72 -7.57 -7.18
C THR A 40 -4.94 -8.64 -8.24
N GLY A 41 -4.28 -9.79 -8.12
CA GLY A 41 -4.48 -10.93 -9.03
C GLY A 41 -5.79 -11.69 -8.80
N ILE A 42 -6.45 -11.49 -7.63
CA ILE A 42 -7.66 -12.23 -7.25
C ILE A 42 -8.89 -11.74 -8.02
N GLY A 43 -9.10 -10.43 -8.09
CA GLY A 43 -10.31 -9.84 -8.65
C GLY A 43 -10.63 -10.33 -10.07
N PRO A 44 -9.69 -10.30 -11.03
CA PRO A 44 -9.95 -10.77 -12.40
C PRO A 44 -10.27 -12.27 -12.51
N LEU A 45 -9.82 -13.08 -11.55
CA LEU A 45 -10.01 -14.53 -11.52
C LEU A 45 -11.11 -14.96 -10.54
N LEU A 46 -11.89 -14.03 -10.00
CA LEU A 46 -12.80 -14.34 -8.90
C LEU A 46 -13.90 -15.32 -9.31
N GLU A 47 -14.40 -15.27 -10.53
CA GLU A 47 -15.44 -16.19 -11.02
C GLU A 47 -14.91 -17.62 -11.06
N GLU A 48 -13.70 -17.82 -11.57
CA GLU A 48 -13.04 -19.14 -11.63
C GLU A 48 -12.71 -19.66 -10.22
N ILE A 49 -12.28 -18.77 -9.31
CA ILE A 49 -12.00 -19.07 -7.92
C ILE A 49 -13.29 -19.50 -7.20
N THR A 50 -14.37 -18.74 -7.34
CA THR A 50 -15.65 -19.04 -6.68
C THR A 50 -16.27 -20.33 -7.23
N ALA A 51 -16.17 -20.57 -8.53
CA ALA A 51 -16.63 -21.82 -9.16
C ALA A 51 -15.83 -23.02 -8.65
N GLY A 52 -14.50 -22.90 -8.51
CA GLY A 52 -13.63 -24.00 -8.04
C GLY A 52 -13.67 -24.24 -6.53
N THR A 53 -13.95 -23.24 -5.72
CA THR A 53 -13.87 -23.31 -4.25
C THR A 53 -15.20 -23.22 -3.52
N GLY A 54 -16.29 -22.84 -4.20
CA GLY A 54 -17.61 -22.63 -3.60
C GLY A 54 -17.72 -21.38 -2.71
N LEU A 55 -16.74 -20.48 -2.73
CA LEU A 55 -16.79 -19.24 -1.95
C LEU A 55 -17.84 -18.27 -2.51
N GLY A 56 -18.72 -17.75 -1.65
CA GLY A 56 -19.55 -16.59 -1.98
C GLY A 56 -18.76 -15.28 -1.93
N PHE A 57 -19.38 -14.15 -2.33
CA PHE A 57 -18.73 -12.83 -2.35
C PHE A 57 -18.18 -12.39 -0.99
N GLN A 58 -18.86 -12.71 0.12
CA GLN A 58 -18.36 -12.42 1.47
C GLN A 58 -17.08 -13.21 1.78
N GLY A 59 -17.06 -14.52 1.49
CA GLY A 59 -15.86 -15.35 1.65
C GLY A 59 -14.71 -14.88 0.78
N ALA A 60 -15.01 -14.53 -0.47
CA ALA A 60 -14.04 -14.02 -1.43
C ALA A 60 -13.46 -12.66 -1.01
N SER A 61 -14.25 -11.80 -0.36
CA SER A 61 -13.74 -10.52 0.17
C SER A 61 -12.62 -10.71 1.21
N LEU A 62 -12.65 -11.82 1.96
CA LEU A 62 -11.60 -12.14 2.94
C LEU A 62 -10.23 -12.33 2.30
N LEU A 63 -10.17 -12.70 1.02
CA LEU A 63 -8.91 -12.84 0.29
C LEU A 63 -8.17 -11.50 0.15
N THR A 64 -8.89 -10.39 0.14
CA THR A 64 -8.33 -9.03 0.10
C THR A 64 -8.30 -8.35 1.47
N VAL A 65 -9.28 -8.65 2.31
CA VAL A 65 -9.42 -8.06 3.66
C VAL A 65 -8.33 -8.55 4.61
N LEU A 66 -8.11 -9.87 4.69
CA LEU A 66 -7.15 -10.43 5.65
C LEU A 66 -5.72 -9.91 5.48
N PRO A 67 -5.15 -9.86 4.26
CA PRO A 67 -3.83 -9.28 4.08
C PRO A 67 -3.73 -7.83 4.58
N VAL A 68 -4.77 -7.03 4.34
CA VAL A 68 -4.78 -5.62 4.76
C VAL A 68 -4.94 -5.50 6.28
N LEU A 69 -5.77 -6.34 6.90
CA LEU A 69 -5.87 -6.41 8.36
C LEU A 69 -4.54 -6.83 9.00
N CYS A 70 -3.84 -7.82 8.41
CA CYS A 70 -2.49 -8.18 8.84
C CYS A 70 -1.53 -6.98 8.79
N MET A 71 -1.60 -6.15 7.74
CA MET A 71 -0.78 -4.93 7.64
C MET A 71 -1.05 -3.96 8.78
N GLY A 72 -2.33 -3.74 9.13
CA GLY A 72 -2.72 -2.89 10.26
C GLY A 72 -2.26 -3.45 11.61
N LEU A 73 -2.49 -4.74 11.85
CA LEU A 73 -2.13 -5.40 13.10
C LEU A 73 -0.60 -5.46 13.31
N VAL A 74 0.16 -5.88 12.30
CA VAL A 74 1.63 -5.92 12.39
C VAL A 74 2.20 -4.53 12.64
N ALA A 75 1.66 -3.49 11.99
CA ALA A 75 2.11 -2.12 12.21
C ALA A 75 1.86 -1.65 13.66
N LEU A 76 0.77 -2.07 14.30
CA LEU A 76 0.49 -1.81 15.73
C LEU A 76 1.49 -2.51 16.65
N PHE A 77 1.83 -3.76 16.35
CA PHE A 77 2.71 -4.58 17.17
C PHE A 77 4.19 -4.44 16.80
N LEU A 78 4.52 -3.65 15.78
CA LEU A 78 5.89 -3.47 15.31
C LEU A 78 6.88 -3.04 16.38
N PRO A 79 6.57 -2.12 17.34
CA PRO A 79 7.50 -1.75 18.40
C PRO A 79 7.87 -2.93 19.32
N TRP A 80 6.95 -3.87 19.48
CA TRP A 80 7.18 -5.10 20.26
C TRP A 80 7.87 -6.17 19.42
N LEU A 81 7.42 -6.37 18.19
CA LEU A 81 7.96 -7.37 17.24
C LEU A 81 9.41 -7.04 16.84
N GLY A 82 9.75 -5.76 16.67
CA GLY A 82 11.10 -5.29 16.32
C GLY A 82 12.18 -5.60 17.35
N ARG A 83 11.80 -5.94 18.59
CA ARG A 83 12.76 -6.41 19.62
C ARG A 83 13.23 -7.84 19.34
N TRP A 84 12.42 -8.64 18.65
CA TRP A 84 12.65 -10.07 18.40
C TRP A 84 13.06 -10.35 16.96
N LEU A 85 12.62 -9.53 16.03
CA LEU A 85 12.83 -9.76 14.60
C LEU A 85 13.89 -8.79 14.08
N ALA A 86 15.13 -9.29 13.97
CA ALA A 86 16.18 -8.58 13.24
C ALA A 86 15.69 -8.33 11.80
N GLU A 87 15.95 -7.14 11.25
CA GLU A 87 15.43 -6.68 9.98
C GLU A 87 15.69 -7.66 8.84
N HIS A 88 16.90 -8.22 8.75
CA HIS A 88 17.26 -9.21 7.75
C HIS A 88 16.36 -10.46 7.85
N ARG A 89 16.23 -11.02 9.04
CA ARG A 89 15.39 -12.20 9.29
C ARG A 89 13.93 -11.91 9.05
N GLY A 90 13.45 -10.72 9.41
CA GLY A 90 12.06 -10.30 9.17
C GLY A 90 11.72 -10.28 7.69
N ILE A 91 12.59 -9.70 6.86
CA ILE A 91 12.36 -9.66 5.41
C ILE A 91 12.45 -11.07 4.79
N VAL A 92 13.40 -11.91 5.24
CA VAL A 92 13.48 -13.33 4.80
C VAL A 92 12.18 -14.07 5.16
N CYS A 93 11.72 -13.98 6.39
CA CYS A 93 10.47 -14.61 6.84
C CYS A 93 9.27 -14.09 6.04
N GLY A 94 9.21 -12.78 5.78
CA GLY A 94 8.14 -12.18 4.99
C GLY A 94 8.11 -12.69 3.55
N LEU A 95 9.26 -12.74 2.87
CA LEU A 95 9.36 -13.27 1.50
C LEU A 95 9.06 -14.77 1.43
N LEU A 96 9.54 -15.55 2.42
CA LEU A 96 9.21 -16.98 2.53
C LEU A 96 7.71 -17.20 2.73
N ALA A 97 7.06 -16.39 3.58
CA ALA A 97 5.62 -16.48 3.80
C ALA A 97 4.83 -16.17 2.51
N ILE A 98 5.22 -15.13 1.75
CA ILE A 98 4.61 -14.81 0.46
C ILE A 98 4.84 -15.94 -0.54
N ALA A 99 6.07 -16.43 -0.70
CA ALA A 99 6.40 -17.50 -1.64
C ALA A 99 5.66 -18.80 -1.27
N ALA A 100 5.67 -19.21 0.00
CA ALA A 100 4.98 -20.39 0.48
C ALA A 100 3.46 -20.31 0.25
N ALA A 101 2.85 -19.14 0.51
CA ALA A 101 1.43 -18.94 0.25
C ALA A 101 1.11 -19.02 -1.24
N CYS A 102 1.94 -18.45 -2.12
CA CYS A 102 1.75 -18.54 -3.56
C CYS A 102 1.96 -19.97 -4.09
N LEU A 103 2.98 -20.69 -3.62
CA LEU A 103 3.18 -22.10 -3.97
C LEU A 103 2.02 -22.97 -3.50
N TRP A 104 1.55 -22.76 -2.26
CA TRP A 104 0.39 -23.49 -1.73
C TRP A 104 -0.86 -23.30 -2.60
N ARG A 105 -1.06 -22.10 -3.14
CA ARG A 105 -2.19 -21.80 -4.05
C ARG A 105 -2.21 -22.65 -5.32
N LEU A 106 -1.08 -23.25 -5.74
CA LEU A 106 -1.03 -24.10 -6.93
C LEU A 106 -1.87 -25.40 -6.77
N GLU A 107 -2.08 -25.86 -5.54
CA GLU A 107 -2.74 -27.14 -5.24
C GLU A 107 -4.06 -26.95 -4.46
N LEU A 108 -4.58 -25.72 -4.35
CA LEU A 108 -5.75 -25.46 -3.52
C LEU A 108 -7.06 -25.57 -4.30
N ASP A 109 -7.98 -26.37 -3.75
CA ASP A 109 -9.40 -26.47 -4.18
C ASP A 109 -10.38 -26.05 -3.07
N SER A 110 -9.85 -25.74 -1.88
CA SER A 110 -10.66 -25.34 -0.71
C SER A 110 -10.66 -23.82 -0.50
N GLY A 111 -11.84 -23.22 -0.40
CA GLY A 111 -11.99 -21.80 -0.10
C GLY A 111 -11.38 -21.41 1.24
N LEU A 112 -11.51 -22.25 2.29
CA LEU A 112 -10.90 -21.99 3.60
C LEU A 112 -9.36 -21.99 3.53
N ALA A 113 -8.78 -22.96 2.81
CA ALA A 113 -7.34 -23.03 2.63
C ALA A 113 -6.82 -21.82 1.81
N LEU A 114 -7.58 -21.36 0.81
CA LEU A 114 -7.26 -20.16 0.05
C LEU A 114 -7.27 -18.90 0.93
N ILE A 115 -8.27 -18.77 1.83
CA ILE A 115 -8.32 -17.68 2.83
C ILE A 115 -7.12 -17.76 3.78
N ALA A 116 -6.77 -18.97 4.26
CA ALA A 116 -5.58 -19.15 5.10
C ALA A 116 -4.29 -18.75 4.37
N SER A 117 -4.17 -19.09 3.07
CA SER A 117 -3.04 -18.66 2.24
C SER A 117 -2.97 -17.13 2.11
N ALA A 118 -4.12 -16.46 2.02
CA ALA A 118 -4.19 -15.00 1.95
C ALA A 118 -3.72 -14.35 3.27
N ALA A 119 -4.09 -14.93 4.42
CA ALA A 119 -3.60 -14.48 5.73
C ALA A 119 -2.09 -14.68 5.87
N LEU A 120 -1.55 -15.82 5.42
CA LEU A 120 -0.12 -16.10 5.45
C LEU A 120 0.66 -15.09 4.59
N ALA A 121 0.23 -14.91 3.32
CA ALA A 121 0.84 -13.94 2.42
C ALA A 121 0.74 -12.51 2.96
N GLY A 122 -0.44 -12.14 3.49
CA GLY A 122 -0.67 -10.83 4.11
C GLY A 122 0.23 -10.55 5.30
N SER A 123 0.47 -11.55 6.13
CA SER A 123 1.43 -11.45 7.24
C SER A 123 2.86 -11.20 6.74
N GLY A 124 3.27 -11.89 5.67
CA GLY A 124 4.56 -11.66 5.02
C GLY A 124 4.70 -10.24 4.47
N VAL A 125 3.67 -9.76 3.77
CA VAL A 125 3.61 -8.38 3.25
C VAL A 125 3.70 -7.37 4.39
N ALA A 126 2.95 -7.59 5.46
CA ALA A 126 2.90 -6.70 6.62
C ALA A 126 4.29 -6.53 7.27
N ILE A 127 5.01 -7.64 7.45
CA ILE A 127 6.38 -7.63 8.01
C ILE A 127 7.31 -6.83 7.11
N ILE A 128 7.33 -7.12 5.80
CA ILE A 128 8.21 -6.42 4.85
C ILE A 128 7.88 -4.93 4.81
N GLN A 129 6.60 -4.57 4.69
CA GLN A 129 6.16 -3.18 4.59
C GLN A 129 6.51 -2.38 5.84
N ALA A 130 6.49 -3.00 7.01
CA ALA A 130 6.88 -2.39 8.27
C ALA A 130 8.40 -2.16 8.37
N LEU A 131 9.23 -3.03 7.79
CA LEU A 131 10.68 -2.99 7.91
C LEU A 131 11.36 -2.15 6.80
N VAL A 132 10.80 -2.11 5.58
CA VAL A 132 11.41 -1.43 4.42
C VAL A 132 11.76 0.04 4.67
N PRO A 133 10.95 0.88 5.34
CA PRO A 133 11.34 2.26 5.62
C PRO A 133 12.65 2.38 6.42
N GLY A 134 12.87 1.45 7.36
CA GLY A 134 14.12 1.35 8.13
C GLY A 134 15.32 1.00 7.24
N VAL A 135 15.16 -0.01 6.36
CA VAL A 135 16.17 -0.40 5.35
C VAL A 135 16.53 0.78 4.47
N VAL A 136 15.53 1.45 3.90
CA VAL A 136 15.73 2.60 3.01
C VAL A 136 16.48 3.71 3.72
N LYS A 137 16.12 4.04 4.96
CA LYS A 137 16.79 5.10 5.74
C LYS A 137 18.28 4.77 5.98
N ARG A 138 18.62 3.49 6.18
CA ARG A 138 20.01 3.07 6.41
C ARG A 138 20.84 3.00 5.12
N TRP A 139 20.25 2.42 4.06
CA TRP A 139 21.00 2.23 2.81
C TRP A 139 21.12 3.51 2.00
N PHE A 140 20.13 4.40 2.10
CA PHE A 140 20.05 5.63 1.31
C PHE A 140 19.85 6.89 2.17
N PRO A 141 20.69 7.16 3.21
CA PRO A 141 20.44 8.25 4.17
C PRO A 141 20.31 9.62 3.51
N ARG A 142 21.03 9.84 2.39
CA ARG A 142 21.01 11.10 1.63
C ARG A 142 19.90 11.14 0.56
N ARG A 143 19.24 10.03 0.27
CA ARG A 143 18.26 9.89 -0.83
C ARG A 143 16.99 9.15 -0.40
N VAL A 144 16.64 9.20 0.88
CA VAL A 144 15.44 8.54 1.43
C VAL A 144 14.17 8.82 0.61
N PRO A 145 13.86 10.09 0.23
CA PRO A 145 12.65 10.36 -0.55
C PRO A 145 12.63 9.65 -1.92
N ALA A 146 13.77 9.61 -2.60
CA ALA A 146 13.85 8.95 -3.92
C ALA A 146 13.72 7.42 -3.81
N ALA A 147 14.37 6.79 -2.83
CA ALA A 147 14.28 5.35 -2.60
C ALA A 147 12.87 4.94 -2.12
N MET A 148 12.22 5.75 -1.28
CA MET A 148 10.82 5.53 -0.88
C MET A 148 9.86 5.75 -2.06
N GLY A 149 10.14 6.69 -2.94
CA GLY A 149 9.40 6.88 -4.20
C GLY A 149 9.49 5.65 -5.09
N LEU A 150 10.69 5.10 -5.29
CA LEU A 150 10.91 3.85 -6.03
C LEU A 150 10.15 2.68 -5.39
N TYR A 151 10.23 2.54 -4.07
CA TYR A 151 9.49 1.52 -3.33
C TYR A 151 7.97 1.63 -3.55
N SER A 152 7.41 2.83 -3.40
CA SER A 152 5.99 3.07 -3.60
C SER A 152 5.55 2.80 -5.03
N ALA A 153 6.35 3.23 -6.02
CA ALA A 153 6.08 2.98 -7.43
C ALA A 153 6.15 1.47 -7.75
N SER A 154 7.15 0.75 -7.23
CA SER A 154 7.27 -0.70 -7.43
C SER A 154 6.12 -1.48 -6.79
N LEU A 155 5.67 -1.07 -5.61
CA LEU A 155 4.51 -1.65 -4.93
C LEU A 155 3.23 -1.51 -5.78
N MET A 156 2.99 -0.32 -6.33
CA MET A 156 1.85 -0.08 -7.23
C MET A 156 2.01 -0.85 -8.54
N ALA A 157 3.20 -0.82 -9.15
CA ALA A 157 3.50 -1.55 -10.39
C ALA A 157 3.27 -3.06 -10.23
N GLY A 158 3.70 -3.66 -9.11
CA GLY A 158 3.44 -5.06 -8.79
C GLY A 158 1.96 -5.39 -8.79
N GLY A 159 1.15 -4.50 -8.20
CA GLY A 159 -0.30 -4.65 -8.19
C GLY A 159 -0.91 -4.59 -9.59
N GLY A 160 -0.57 -3.58 -10.38
CA GLY A 160 -1.07 -3.45 -11.76
C GLY A 160 -0.63 -4.61 -12.64
N THR A 161 0.64 -5.02 -12.52
CA THR A 161 1.18 -6.17 -13.27
C THR A 161 0.42 -7.46 -12.95
N ALA A 162 0.10 -7.70 -11.67
CA ALA A 162 -0.64 -8.89 -11.28
C ALA A 162 -2.08 -8.89 -11.80
N ALA A 163 -2.77 -7.76 -11.75
CA ALA A 163 -4.12 -7.66 -12.29
C ALA A 163 -4.18 -7.97 -13.79
N VAL A 164 -3.10 -7.65 -14.53
CA VAL A 164 -3.01 -7.88 -15.99
C VAL A 164 -2.50 -9.28 -16.31
N LEU A 165 -1.47 -9.77 -15.59
CA LEU A 165 -0.80 -11.03 -15.94
C LEU A 165 -1.46 -12.26 -15.33
N SER A 166 -2.06 -12.17 -14.12
CA SER A 166 -2.69 -13.33 -13.48
C SER A 166 -3.76 -13.99 -14.36
N PRO A 167 -4.71 -13.26 -14.99
CA PRO A 167 -5.69 -13.89 -15.87
C PRO A 167 -5.06 -14.48 -17.14
N ARG A 168 -4.00 -13.86 -17.70
CA ARG A 168 -3.30 -14.40 -18.87
C ARG A 168 -2.56 -15.70 -18.55
N ILE A 169 -1.92 -15.77 -17.38
CA ILE A 169 -1.26 -16.99 -16.90
C ILE A 169 -2.31 -18.08 -16.64
N ALA A 170 -3.43 -17.72 -16.01
CA ALA A 170 -4.52 -18.65 -15.75
C ALA A 170 -5.10 -19.23 -17.04
N GLU A 171 -5.30 -18.41 -18.07
CA GLU A 171 -5.76 -18.85 -19.39
C GLU A 171 -4.75 -19.80 -20.06
N HIS A 172 -3.46 -19.42 -20.07
CA HIS A 172 -2.40 -20.21 -20.70
C HIS A 172 -2.27 -21.62 -20.09
N PHE A 173 -2.41 -21.72 -18.76
CA PHE A 173 -2.34 -23.00 -18.04
C PHE A 173 -3.70 -23.63 -17.76
N SER A 174 -4.80 -23.00 -18.19
CA SER A 174 -6.18 -23.42 -17.92
C SER A 174 -6.43 -23.65 -16.41
N SER A 175 -5.83 -22.83 -15.55
CA SER A 175 -5.86 -22.96 -14.09
C SER A 175 -5.73 -21.61 -13.40
N TRP A 176 -6.76 -21.22 -12.63
CA TRP A 176 -6.70 -20.02 -11.80
C TRP A 176 -5.63 -20.13 -10.71
N GLN A 177 -5.34 -21.37 -10.24
CA GLN A 177 -4.27 -21.64 -9.28
C GLN A 177 -2.91 -21.22 -9.85
N ALA A 178 -2.64 -21.54 -11.13
CA ALA A 178 -1.42 -21.11 -11.82
C ALA A 178 -1.34 -19.56 -11.89
N GLY A 179 -2.45 -18.90 -12.18
CA GLY A 179 -2.53 -17.43 -12.21
C GLY A 179 -2.16 -16.76 -10.89
N LEU A 180 -2.50 -17.38 -9.76
CA LEU A 180 -2.15 -16.87 -8.41
C LEU A 180 -0.80 -17.39 -7.91
N GLY A 181 -0.47 -18.64 -8.21
CA GLY A 181 0.76 -19.31 -7.74
C GLY A 181 2.02 -18.80 -8.43
N ALA A 182 1.93 -18.34 -9.68
CA ALA A 182 3.07 -17.82 -10.45
C ALA A 182 3.82 -16.69 -9.73
N TRP A 183 3.17 -15.97 -8.84
CA TRP A 183 3.80 -14.90 -8.03
C TRP A 183 4.78 -15.42 -6.99
N ALA A 184 4.88 -16.74 -6.80
CA ALA A 184 5.99 -17.34 -6.05
C ALA A 184 7.35 -17.06 -6.70
N VAL A 185 7.42 -17.02 -8.04
CA VAL A 185 8.69 -16.82 -8.77
C VAL A 185 9.33 -15.48 -8.43
N PRO A 186 8.67 -14.31 -8.59
CA PRO A 186 9.28 -13.04 -8.21
C PRO A 186 9.55 -12.93 -6.71
N ALA A 187 8.77 -13.60 -5.83
CA ALA A 187 9.04 -13.64 -4.41
C ALA A 187 10.32 -14.40 -4.07
N LEU A 188 10.54 -15.55 -4.69
CA LEU A 188 11.77 -16.34 -4.56
C LEU A 188 12.99 -15.61 -5.14
N LEU A 189 12.84 -14.95 -6.29
CA LEU A 189 13.90 -14.13 -6.87
C LEU A 189 14.27 -12.94 -5.95
N ALA A 190 13.29 -12.28 -5.36
CA ALA A 190 13.53 -11.22 -4.38
C ALA A 190 14.22 -11.77 -3.11
N LEU A 191 13.84 -12.96 -2.65
CA LEU A 191 14.49 -13.64 -1.53
C LEU A 191 15.97 -13.94 -1.83
N LEU A 192 16.25 -14.52 -2.98
CA LEU A 192 17.63 -14.79 -3.40
C LEU A 192 18.44 -13.50 -3.47
N LEU A 193 17.91 -12.47 -4.12
CA LEU A 193 18.58 -11.17 -4.23
C LEU A 193 18.83 -10.53 -2.87
N TRP A 194 17.87 -10.63 -1.93
CA TRP A 194 18.01 -10.15 -0.56
C TRP A 194 19.12 -10.90 0.20
N MET A 195 19.20 -12.20 0.05
CA MET A 195 20.25 -13.01 0.68
C MET A 195 21.65 -12.70 0.12
N PHE A 196 21.77 -12.45 -1.19
CA PHE A 196 23.04 -12.07 -1.82
C PHE A 196 23.48 -10.64 -1.45
N ALA A 197 22.54 -9.73 -1.26
CA ALA A 197 22.83 -8.33 -0.89
C ALA A 197 23.48 -8.22 0.52
N ARG A 198 23.37 -9.25 1.36
CA ARG A 198 23.94 -9.36 2.72
C ARG A 198 23.91 -8.03 3.49
N PRO A 199 22.73 -7.46 3.75
CA PRO A 199 22.67 -6.27 4.58
C PRO A 199 23.29 -6.56 5.95
N ARG A 200 24.16 -5.67 6.42
CA ARG A 200 24.70 -5.78 7.78
C ARG A 200 23.53 -5.77 8.76
N GLU A 201 23.42 -6.81 9.57
CA GLU A 201 22.45 -6.84 10.65
C GLU A 201 22.77 -5.70 11.63
N VAL A 202 21.90 -4.73 11.67
CA VAL A 202 21.85 -3.76 12.75
C VAL A 202 20.58 -4.07 13.51
N LEU A 203 20.71 -4.52 14.76
CA LEU A 203 19.58 -4.59 15.66
C LEU A 203 18.90 -3.22 15.69
N PRO A 204 17.56 -3.14 15.61
CA PRO A 204 16.88 -1.88 15.75
C PRO A 204 17.36 -1.24 17.03
N SER A 205 18.05 -0.11 16.93
CA SER A 205 18.24 0.74 18.09
C SER A 205 16.84 1.06 18.59
N ALA A 206 16.47 0.49 19.72
CA ALA A 206 15.29 0.90 20.44
C ALA A 206 15.49 2.38 20.71
N GLY A 207 14.85 3.23 19.91
CA GLY A 207 14.95 4.66 20.07
C GLY A 207 14.52 4.99 21.48
N GLU A 208 15.46 5.40 22.31
CA GLU A 208 15.21 5.84 23.67
C GLU A 208 14.33 7.10 23.61
N GLY A 209 13.03 6.89 23.71
CA GLY A 209 12.04 7.95 23.80
C GLY A 209 10.64 7.36 23.89
N PRO A 210 9.75 7.92 24.71
CA PRO A 210 8.39 7.42 24.84
C PRO A 210 7.70 7.49 23.46
N VAL A 211 7.19 6.33 22.99
CA VAL A 211 6.29 6.26 21.84
C VAL A 211 5.08 7.11 22.21
N ARG A 212 4.90 8.23 21.51
CA ARG A 212 3.75 9.11 21.77
C ARG A 212 2.49 8.39 21.34
N HIS A 213 1.59 8.11 22.28
CA HIS A 213 0.33 7.43 22.01
C HIS A 213 -0.72 8.45 21.53
N PHE A 214 -1.36 8.16 20.39
CA PHE A 214 -2.37 9.03 19.80
C PHE A 214 -3.80 8.53 19.98
N PHE A 215 -4.02 7.47 20.79
CA PHE A 215 -5.36 6.90 21.01
C PHE A 215 -6.36 7.91 21.60
N GLY A 216 -5.92 8.85 22.43
CA GLY A 216 -6.76 9.93 22.96
C GLY A 216 -6.92 11.12 22.03
N ASN A 217 -6.20 11.20 20.92
CA ASN A 217 -6.20 12.40 20.07
C ASN A 217 -7.25 12.30 18.94
N ARG A 218 -8.28 13.14 18.99
CA ARG A 218 -9.36 13.16 17.98
C ARG A 218 -8.85 13.44 16.57
N ARG A 219 -7.82 14.28 16.42
CA ARG A 219 -7.23 14.60 15.12
C ARG A 219 -6.47 13.40 14.54
N GLY A 220 -5.77 12.64 15.38
CA GLY A 220 -5.12 11.40 14.99
C GLY A 220 -6.13 10.39 14.43
N TRP A 221 -7.26 10.21 15.08
CA TRP A 221 -8.35 9.37 14.59
C TRP A 221 -8.94 9.86 13.26
N LEU A 222 -9.15 11.17 13.12
CA LEU A 222 -9.66 11.75 11.87
C LEU A 222 -8.71 11.49 10.69
N LEU A 223 -7.41 11.64 10.91
CA LEU A 223 -6.39 11.31 9.91
C LEU A 223 -6.36 9.81 9.58
N ALA A 224 -6.51 8.95 10.60
CA ALA A 224 -6.55 7.50 10.42
C ALA A 224 -7.79 7.04 9.62
N VAL A 225 -8.97 7.58 9.94
CA VAL A 225 -10.20 7.32 9.18
C VAL A 225 -10.06 7.83 7.74
N TYR A 226 -9.54 9.03 7.56
CA TYR A 226 -9.33 9.62 6.23
C TYR A 226 -8.38 8.76 5.37
N PHE A 227 -7.24 8.35 5.94
CA PHE A 227 -6.30 7.43 5.29
C PHE A 227 -6.96 6.07 4.99
N GLY A 228 -7.72 5.54 5.93
CA GLY A 228 -8.43 4.27 5.79
C GLY A 228 -9.48 4.28 4.69
N LEU A 229 -10.24 5.37 4.53
CA LEU A 229 -11.23 5.52 3.46
C LEU A 229 -10.58 5.62 2.08
N ILE A 230 -9.45 6.34 1.94
CA ILE A 230 -8.70 6.40 0.68
C ILE A 230 -8.25 5.01 0.27
N ASN A 231 -7.59 4.29 1.18
CA ASN A 231 -7.07 2.95 0.89
C ASN A 231 -8.19 1.91 0.78
N GLY A 232 -9.30 2.08 1.53
CA GLY A 232 -10.49 1.25 1.41
C GLY A 232 -11.15 1.38 0.05
N GLY A 233 -11.22 2.60 -0.50
CA GLY A 233 -11.63 2.82 -1.88
C GLY A 233 -10.75 2.07 -2.87
N TYR A 234 -9.42 2.16 -2.72
CA TYR A 234 -8.47 1.43 -3.55
C TYR A 234 -8.67 -0.09 -3.48
N THR A 235 -8.70 -0.66 -2.27
CA THR A 235 -8.84 -2.12 -2.09
C THR A 235 -10.18 -2.63 -2.61
N SER A 236 -11.26 -1.85 -2.47
CA SER A 236 -12.56 -2.18 -3.04
C SER A 236 -12.55 -2.15 -4.57
N MET A 237 -11.89 -1.15 -5.19
CA MET A 237 -11.74 -1.11 -6.64
C MET A 237 -10.93 -2.31 -7.16
N VAL A 238 -9.82 -2.65 -6.51
CA VAL A 238 -9.00 -3.82 -6.87
C VAL A 238 -9.78 -5.13 -6.74
N ALA A 239 -10.57 -5.28 -5.69
CA ALA A 239 -11.35 -6.50 -5.46
C ALA A 239 -12.53 -6.63 -6.42
N TRP A 240 -13.29 -5.55 -6.63
CA TRP A 240 -14.62 -5.64 -7.21
C TRP A 240 -14.75 -5.07 -8.62
N LEU A 241 -13.85 -4.18 -9.05
CA LEU A 241 -13.91 -3.62 -10.40
C LEU A 241 -13.83 -4.69 -11.50
N PRO A 242 -12.88 -5.66 -11.45
CA PRO A 242 -12.83 -6.73 -12.44
C PRO A 242 -14.11 -7.58 -12.42
N VAL A 243 -14.60 -7.93 -11.23
CA VAL A 243 -15.82 -8.73 -11.04
C VAL A 243 -17.03 -8.04 -11.66
N TYR A 244 -17.15 -6.73 -11.43
CA TYR A 244 -18.22 -5.91 -12.00
C TYR A 244 -18.22 -5.94 -13.54
N TYR A 245 -17.04 -5.75 -14.17
CA TYR A 245 -16.95 -5.78 -15.63
C TYR A 245 -17.11 -7.19 -16.20
N ARG A 246 -16.68 -8.24 -15.47
CA ARG A 246 -16.99 -9.64 -15.81
C ARG A 246 -18.51 -9.87 -15.88
N GLN A 247 -19.27 -9.39 -14.91
CA GLN A 247 -20.73 -9.48 -14.90
C GLN A 247 -21.39 -8.70 -16.06
N LEU A 248 -20.71 -7.68 -16.59
CA LEU A 248 -21.12 -6.94 -17.78
C LEU A 248 -20.67 -7.61 -19.10
N GLY A 249 -20.11 -8.84 -19.03
CA GLY A 249 -19.72 -9.65 -20.20
C GLY A 249 -18.28 -9.43 -20.70
N TRP A 250 -17.43 -8.72 -19.95
CA TRP A 250 -16.03 -8.53 -20.33
C TRP A 250 -15.19 -9.78 -20.01
N SER A 251 -14.07 -9.96 -20.74
CA SER A 251 -13.11 -11.03 -20.44
C SER A 251 -12.37 -10.77 -19.11
N ALA A 252 -11.74 -11.81 -18.54
CA ALA A 252 -10.88 -11.67 -17.37
C ALA A 252 -9.67 -10.75 -17.66
N GLN A 253 -9.13 -10.86 -18.88
CA GLN A 253 -8.00 -10.04 -19.35
C GLN A 253 -8.38 -8.56 -19.47
N ASP A 254 -9.51 -8.25 -20.10
CA ASP A 254 -9.95 -6.86 -20.28
C ASP A 254 -10.32 -6.22 -18.94
N SER A 255 -11.02 -6.96 -18.07
CA SER A 255 -11.40 -6.49 -16.75
C SER A 255 -10.18 -6.26 -15.84
N GLY A 256 -9.19 -7.15 -15.89
CA GLY A 256 -7.88 -6.97 -15.24
C GLY A 256 -7.08 -5.81 -15.82
N GLY A 257 -7.20 -5.59 -17.14
CA GLY A 257 -6.63 -4.45 -17.87
C GLY A 257 -7.09 -3.10 -17.32
N LEU A 258 -8.35 -2.98 -16.89
CA LEU A 258 -8.88 -1.77 -16.25
C LEU A 258 -8.18 -1.46 -14.93
N VAL A 259 -7.86 -2.47 -14.12
CA VAL A 259 -7.07 -2.28 -12.90
C VAL A 259 -5.64 -1.85 -13.24
N GLY A 260 -5.08 -2.38 -14.33
CA GLY A 260 -3.80 -1.93 -14.87
C GLY A 260 -3.81 -0.44 -15.24
N ILE A 261 -4.83 0.02 -15.98
CA ILE A 261 -5.03 1.44 -16.33
C ILE A 261 -5.16 2.29 -15.06
N MET A 262 -6.02 1.89 -14.13
CA MET A 262 -6.18 2.56 -12.83
C MET A 262 -4.83 2.73 -12.13
N THR A 263 -4.01 1.68 -12.11
CA THR A 263 -2.69 1.70 -11.47
C THR A 263 -1.71 2.64 -12.15
N ILE A 264 -1.69 2.69 -13.48
CA ILE A 264 -0.83 3.63 -14.22
C ILE A 264 -1.15 5.07 -13.80
N PHE A 265 -2.41 5.47 -13.80
CA PHE A 265 -2.82 6.81 -13.40
C PHE A 265 -2.59 7.07 -11.91
N GLN A 266 -2.71 6.05 -11.06
CA GLN A 266 -2.37 6.13 -9.64
C GLN A 266 -0.88 6.42 -9.43
N VAL A 267 0.01 5.73 -10.16
CA VAL A 267 1.46 5.97 -10.10
C VAL A 267 1.80 7.37 -10.62
N LEU A 268 1.22 7.76 -11.76
CA LEU A 268 1.41 9.10 -12.32
C LEU A 268 1.03 10.20 -11.32
N ALA A 269 -0.11 10.05 -10.64
CA ALA A 269 -0.55 11.01 -9.63
C ALA A 269 0.37 11.01 -8.41
N ALA A 270 0.73 9.83 -7.89
CA ALA A 270 1.60 9.71 -6.73
C ALA A 270 3.00 10.32 -6.93
N LEU A 271 3.50 10.32 -8.17
CA LEU A 271 4.79 10.93 -8.52
C LEU A 271 4.66 12.43 -8.85
N SER A 272 3.63 12.82 -9.61
CA SER A 272 3.49 14.20 -10.10
C SER A 272 2.99 15.16 -9.03
N VAL A 273 1.99 14.76 -8.25
CA VAL A 273 1.34 15.67 -7.29
C VAL A 273 2.29 16.18 -6.21
N PRO A 274 3.13 15.37 -5.54
CA PRO A 274 4.10 15.88 -4.58
C PRO A 274 5.10 16.87 -5.17
N LEU A 275 5.47 16.72 -6.45
CA LEU A 275 6.37 17.64 -7.14
C LEU A 275 5.73 19.00 -7.40
N LEU A 276 4.44 19.01 -7.77
CA LEU A 276 3.67 20.24 -8.02
C LEU A 276 3.45 21.07 -6.75
N ILE A 277 3.35 20.40 -5.58
CA ILE A 277 2.96 21.03 -4.32
C ILE A 277 4.15 21.41 -3.43
N ARG A 278 5.35 21.15 -3.85
CA ARG A 278 6.60 21.19 -3.07
C ARG A 278 6.80 22.44 -2.19
N ARG A 279 6.16 23.58 -2.52
CA ARG A 279 6.33 24.87 -1.84
C ARG A 279 5.11 25.36 -1.05
N ARG A 280 4.00 24.64 -1.01
CA ARG A 280 2.78 25.10 -0.35
C ARG A 280 2.44 24.23 0.86
N LEU A 281 2.28 24.83 2.03
CA LEU A 281 1.88 24.14 3.27
C LEU A 281 0.40 23.74 3.26
N ASP A 282 -0.46 24.49 2.57
CA ASP A 282 -1.88 24.15 2.46
C ASP A 282 -2.09 23.05 1.42
N ARG A 283 -2.43 21.86 1.89
CA ARG A 283 -2.68 20.67 1.07
C ARG A 283 -4.13 20.55 0.61
N ARG A 284 -5.05 21.34 1.21
CA ARG A 284 -6.49 21.24 0.97
C ARG A 284 -6.89 21.42 -0.51
N PRO A 285 -6.46 22.45 -1.24
CA PRO A 285 -6.88 22.63 -2.63
C PRO A 285 -6.53 21.42 -3.51
N TRP A 286 -5.39 20.78 -3.25
CA TRP A 286 -4.92 19.63 -4.02
C TRP A 286 -5.68 18.35 -3.65
N LEU A 287 -5.98 18.15 -2.36
CA LEU A 287 -6.83 17.07 -1.90
C LEU A 287 -8.25 17.20 -2.47
N LEU A 288 -8.83 18.41 -2.42
CA LEU A 288 -10.15 18.67 -2.99
C LEU A 288 -10.18 18.40 -4.49
N ALA A 289 -9.18 18.87 -5.25
CA ALA A 289 -9.07 18.61 -6.68
C ALA A 289 -8.97 17.10 -6.98
N ALA A 290 -8.11 16.37 -6.25
CA ALA A 290 -7.95 14.93 -6.42
C ALA A 290 -9.25 14.15 -6.10
N LEU A 291 -9.94 14.52 -5.01
CA LEU A 291 -11.22 13.91 -4.64
C LEU A 291 -12.34 14.23 -5.65
N LEU A 292 -12.38 15.45 -6.21
CA LEU A 292 -13.34 15.80 -7.25
C LEU A 292 -13.11 15.00 -8.53
N VAL A 293 -11.84 14.81 -8.93
CA VAL A 293 -11.48 13.94 -10.07
C VAL A 293 -11.92 12.51 -9.81
N GLN A 294 -11.66 11.98 -8.60
CA GLN A 294 -12.09 10.64 -8.18
C GLN A 294 -13.62 10.50 -8.19
N LEU A 295 -14.33 11.50 -7.68
CA LEU A 295 -15.79 11.53 -7.65
C LEU A 295 -16.36 11.53 -9.09
N GLY A 296 -15.78 12.31 -10.00
CA GLY A 296 -16.14 12.28 -11.43
C GLY A 296 -16.00 10.90 -12.04
N GLY A 297 -14.92 10.17 -11.70
CA GLY A 297 -14.74 8.78 -12.10
C GLY A 297 -15.83 7.84 -11.56
N PHE A 298 -16.20 7.96 -10.27
CA PHE A 298 -17.28 7.16 -9.69
C PHE A 298 -18.65 7.52 -10.30
N CYS A 299 -18.93 8.79 -10.58
CA CYS A 299 -20.14 9.20 -11.28
C CYS A 299 -20.20 8.58 -12.68
N GLY A 300 -19.08 8.59 -13.43
CA GLY A 300 -19.01 7.95 -14.74
C GLY A 300 -19.24 6.44 -14.67
N LEU A 301 -18.64 5.77 -13.69
CA LEU A 301 -18.82 4.33 -13.46
C LEU A 301 -20.28 3.97 -13.12
N LEU A 302 -20.98 4.83 -12.38
CA LEU A 302 -22.39 4.64 -12.01
C LEU A 302 -23.35 4.89 -13.16
N LEU A 303 -23.11 5.95 -13.95
CA LEU A 303 -24.05 6.41 -14.96
C LEU A 303 -23.80 5.79 -16.34
N MET A 304 -22.54 5.56 -16.71
CA MET A 304 -22.13 5.12 -18.04
C MET A 304 -20.99 4.07 -17.98
N PRO A 305 -21.18 2.92 -17.29
CA PRO A 305 -20.11 1.97 -17.03
C PRO A 305 -19.43 1.43 -18.30
N LEU A 306 -20.20 1.18 -19.36
CA LEU A 306 -19.68 0.62 -20.62
C LEU A 306 -19.09 1.68 -21.54
N GLN A 307 -19.54 2.94 -21.41
CA GLN A 307 -19.00 4.03 -22.20
C GLN A 307 -17.79 4.62 -21.50
N HIS A 308 -16.65 4.64 -22.19
CA HIS A 308 -15.40 5.22 -21.66
C HIS A 308 -14.90 4.61 -20.35
N ALA A 309 -15.09 3.30 -20.13
CA ALA A 309 -14.67 2.59 -18.93
C ALA A 309 -13.22 2.91 -18.49
N ALA A 310 -12.29 2.94 -19.46
CA ALA A 310 -10.89 3.29 -19.23
C ALA A 310 -10.72 4.73 -18.67
N LEU A 311 -11.53 5.68 -19.12
CA LEU A 311 -11.50 7.06 -18.61
C LEU A 311 -11.97 7.11 -17.15
N TRP A 312 -13.06 6.44 -16.83
CA TRP A 312 -13.58 6.45 -15.45
C TRP A 312 -12.59 5.85 -14.46
N VAL A 313 -11.99 4.70 -14.80
CA VAL A 313 -10.98 4.06 -13.92
C VAL A 313 -9.69 4.86 -13.88
N ALA A 314 -9.30 5.56 -14.94
CA ALA A 314 -8.15 6.46 -14.95
C ALA A 314 -8.35 7.65 -13.99
N LEU A 315 -9.55 8.28 -14.01
CA LEU A 315 -9.89 9.36 -13.08
C LEU A 315 -9.90 8.88 -11.63
N ILE A 316 -10.50 7.71 -11.35
CA ILE A 316 -10.49 7.10 -10.02
C ILE A 316 -9.05 6.82 -9.59
N GLY A 317 -8.24 6.21 -10.45
CA GLY A 317 -6.83 5.90 -10.19
C GLY A 317 -6.01 7.14 -9.88
N TYR A 318 -6.14 8.19 -10.69
CA TYR A 318 -5.45 9.47 -10.46
C TYR A 318 -5.83 10.08 -9.10
N GLY A 319 -7.13 10.14 -8.79
CA GLY A 319 -7.62 10.63 -7.51
C GLY A 319 -7.07 9.83 -6.32
N LEU A 320 -7.13 8.49 -6.39
CA LEU A 320 -6.61 7.59 -5.35
C LEU A 320 -5.11 7.78 -5.14
N GLY A 321 -4.30 7.85 -6.21
CA GLY A 321 -2.85 8.03 -6.11
C GLY A 321 -2.47 9.38 -5.51
N ALA A 322 -3.12 10.46 -5.94
CA ALA A 322 -2.94 11.79 -5.39
C ALA A 322 -3.32 11.86 -3.91
N CYS A 323 -4.51 11.36 -3.56
CA CYS A 323 -5.00 11.35 -2.18
C CYS A 323 -4.11 10.52 -1.25
N PHE A 324 -3.60 9.37 -1.72
CA PHE A 324 -2.68 8.55 -0.94
C PHE A 324 -1.39 9.31 -0.60
N ALA A 325 -0.72 9.88 -1.60
CA ALA A 325 0.53 10.62 -1.39
C ALA A 325 0.33 11.87 -0.51
N LEU A 326 -0.80 12.58 -0.72
CA LEU A 326 -1.14 13.77 0.02
C LEU A 326 -1.55 13.49 1.47
N SER A 327 -2.25 12.39 1.73
CA SER A 327 -2.68 12.03 3.09
C SER A 327 -1.50 11.69 4.00
N LEU A 328 -0.48 10.99 3.46
CA LEU A 328 0.77 10.74 4.17
C LEU A 328 1.53 12.04 4.46
N THR A 329 1.65 12.91 3.45
CA THR A 329 2.29 14.21 3.62
C THR A 329 1.55 15.07 4.64
N LEU A 330 0.21 15.13 4.54
CA LEU A 330 -0.66 15.83 5.49
C LEU A 330 -0.45 15.34 6.92
N THR A 331 -0.35 14.03 7.12
CA THR A 331 -0.09 13.43 8.43
C THR A 331 1.23 13.90 9.02
N LEU A 332 2.30 13.91 8.21
CA LEU A 332 3.62 14.37 8.63
C LEU A 332 3.66 15.88 8.91
N ASP A 333 2.91 16.67 8.15
CA ASP A 333 2.84 18.15 8.30
C ASP A 333 2.18 18.57 9.63
N HIS A 334 1.47 17.68 10.34
CA HIS A 334 0.82 17.99 11.62
C HIS A 334 1.79 18.15 12.79
N LEU A 335 2.99 17.59 12.72
CA LEU A 335 3.99 17.63 13.79
C LEU A 335 5.37 18.00 13.23
N HIS A 336 6.02 19.00 13.85
CA HIS A 336 7.34 19.48 13.42
C HIS A 336 8.46 18.53 13.84
N GLU A 337 8.30 17.86 14.98
CA GLU A 337 9.29 16.91 15.48
C GLU A 337 9.26 15.62 14.66
N PRO A 338 10.37 15.21 14.01
CA PRO A 338 10.40 14.04 13.11
C PRO A 338 9.98 12.72 13.78
N ARG A 339 10.31 12.54 15.07
CA ARG A 339 9.95 11.32 15.82
C ARG A 339 8.46 11.26 16.11
N ALA A 340 7.89 12.37 16.58
CA ALA A 340 6.45 12.48 16.85
C ALA A 340 5.63 12.35 15.56
N ALA A 341 6.08 12.97 14.46
CA ALA A 341 5.47 12.81 13.13
C ALA A 341 5.53 11.36 12.63
N GLY A 342 6.64 10.66 12.84
CA GLY A 342 6.76 9.23 12.54
C GLY A 342 5.82 8.36 13.36
N SER A 343 5.68 8.64 14.67
CA SER A 343 4.73 7.93 15.55
C SER A 343 3.27 8.18 15.14
N LEU A 344 2.94 9.41 14.75
CA LEU A 344 1.61 9.74 14.23
C LEU A 344 1.34 9.01 12.91
N ALA A 345 2.30 8.97 12.00
CA ALA A 345 2.18 8.25 10.73
C ALA A 345 1.99 6.75 10.94
N ALA A 346 2.72 6.14 11.88
CA ALA A 346 2.56 4.75 12.27
C ALA A 346 1.15 4.48 12.83
N PHE A 347 0.65 5.33 13.72
CA PHE A 347 -0.70 5.23 14.27
C PHE A 347 -1.76 5.33 13.16
N VAL A 348 -1.66 6.36 12.29
CA VAL A 348 -2.59 6.62 11.19
C VAL A 348 -2.62 5.45 10.22
N GLN A 349 -1.46 4.89 9.85
CA GLN A 349 -1.39 3.74 8.95
C GLN A 349 -1.93 2.47 9.61
N SER A 350 -1.62 2.21 10.88
CA SER A 350 -2.08 1.01 11.58
C SER A 350 -3.61 0.96 11.67
N ILE A 351 -4.21 2.01 12.22
CA ILE A 351 -5.68 2.12 12.33
C ILE A 351 -6.30 2.24 10.94
N GLY A 352 -5.68 3.01 10.05
CA GLY A 352 -6.15 3.19 8.69
C GLY A 352 -6.20 1.89 7.90
N PHE A 353 -5.23 1.00 8.02
CA PHE A 353 -5.27 -0.32 7.35
C PHE A 353 -6.35 -1.24 7.92
N ILE A 354 -6.65 -1.16 9.22
CA ILE A 354 -7.79 -1.88 9.78
C ILE A 354 -9.10 -1.40 9.14
N ILE A 355 -9.29 -0.08 9.03
CA ILE A 355 -10.46 0.51 8.36
C ILE A 355 -10.47 0.13 6.87
N THR A 356 -9.31 0.17 6.20
CA THR A 356 -9.14 -0.25 4.82
C THR A 356 -9.67 -1.66 4.56
N GLY A 357 -9.43 -2.59 5.48
CA GLY A 357 -9.92 -3.96 5.36
C GLY A 357 -11.45 -4.08 5.46
N ILE A 358 -12.11 -3.18 6.19
CA ILE A 358 -13.57 -3.21 6.37
C ILE A 358 -14.31 -2.81 5.08
N VAL A 359 -13.78 -1.85 4.31
CA VAL A 359 -14.48 -1.26 3.16
C VAL A 359 -14.78 -2.27 2.05
N PRO A 360 -13.81 -3.11 1.56
CA PRO A 360 -14.12 -4.12 0.53
C PRO A 360 -15.07 -5.21 1.03
N TYR A 361 -15.03 -5.55 2.33
CA TYR A 361 -16.00 -6.46 2.93
C TYR A 361 -17.41 -5.86 2.89
N LEU A 362 -17.56 -4.61 3.29
CA LEU A 362 -18.84 -3.91 3.28
C LEU A 362 -19.41 -3.75 1.85
N THR A 363 -18.55 -3.45 0.87
CA THR A 363 -18.97 -3.37 -0.54
C THR A 363 -19.37 -4.74 -1.11
N GLY A 364 -18.68 -5.82 -0.72
CA GLY A 364 -19.07 -7.19 -1.06
C GLY A 364 -20.40 -7.60 -0.42
N TRP A 365 -20.60 -7.27 0.85
CA TRP A 365 -21.86 -7.51 1.56
C TRP A 365 -23.03 -6.74 0.91
N LEU A 366 -22.83 -5.47 0.56
CA LEU A 366 -23.85 -4.70 -0.17
C LEU A 366 -24.19 -5.33 -1.51
N ARG A 367 -23.20 -5.84 -2.24
CA ARG A 367 -23.42 -6.57 -3.49
C ARG A 367 -24.29 -7.82 -3.28
N ASP A 368 -24.03 -8.61 -2.25
CA ASP A 368 -24.83 -9.81 -1.92
C ASP A 368 -26.25 -9.43 -1.52
N ALA A 369 -26.39 -8.40 -0.68
CA ALA A 369 -27.70 -7.97 -0.16
C ALA A 369 -28.59 -7.32 -1.25
N THR A 370 -28.00 -6.59 -2.22
CA THR A 370 -28.78 -5.84 -3.23
C THR A 370 -28.80 -6.51 -4.60
N GLY A 371 -28.01 -7.55 -4.83
CA GLY A 371 -27.86 -8.20 -6.12
C GLY A 371 -27.09 -7.36 -7.15
N SER A 372 -26.59 -6.16 -6.79
CA SER A 372 -25.97 -5.20 -7.72
C SER A 372 -24.78 -4.47 -7.09
N PHE A 373 -23.78 -4.13 -7.91
CA PHE A 373 -22.66 -3.29 -7.47
C PHE A 373 -23.01 -1.78 -7.36
N GLN A 374 -24.20 -1.36 -7.80
CA GLN A 374 -24.56 0.07 -7.73
C GLN A 374 -24.51 0.62 -6.32
N ALA A 375 -25.03 -0.12 -5.33
CA ALA A 375 -24.98 0.27 -3.92
C ALA A 375 -23.53 0.38 -3.42
N SER A 376 -22.64 -0.50 -3.88
CA SER A 376 -21.22 -0.49 -3.53
C SER A 376 -20.51 0.74 -4.10
N TRP A 377 -20.77 1.08 -5.37
CA TRP A 377 -20.20 2.29 -5.99
C TRP A 377 -20.75 3.57 -5.39
N LEU A 378 -22.04 3.60 -5.02
CA LEU A 378 -22.66 4.73 -4.30
C LEU A 378 -22.02 4.91 -2.92
N LEU A 379 -21.76 3.85 -2.16
CA LEU A 379 -21.05 3.91 -0.88
C LEU A 379 -19.66 4.52 -1.05
N LEU A 380 -18.91 4.10 -2.07
CA LEU A 380 -17.58 4.64 -2.34
C LEU A 380 -17.65 6.11 -2.76
N ALA A 381 -18.59 6.50 -3.62
CA ALA A 381 -18.82 7.89 -3.99
C ALA A 381 -19.21 8.74 -2.77
N ALA A 382 -20.10 8.25 -1.90
CA ALA A 382 -20.48 8.91 -0.66
C ALA A 382 -19.28 9.08 0.29
N SER A 383 -18.37 8.08 0.36
CA SER A 383 -17.13 8.20 1.14
C SER A 383 -16.22 9.30 0.61
N VAL A 384 -16.15 9.48 -0.72
CA VAL A 384 -15.41 10.60 -1.35
C VAL A 384 -16.03 11.93 -0.98
N VAL A 385 -17.37 12.06 -0.99
CA VAL A 385 -18.07 13.28 -0.55
C VAL A 385 -17.79 13.56 0.92
N ALA A 386 -17.83 12.55 1.79
CA ALA A 386 -17.46 12.72 3.20
C ALA A 386 -16.00 13.19 3.36
N MET A 387 -15.08 12.65 2.57
CA MET A 387 -13.67 13.09 2.57
C MET A 387 -13.50 14.53 2.07
N LEU A 388 -14.29 14.99 1.09
CA LEU A 388 -14.31 16.40 0.66
C LEU A 388 -14.66 17.32 1.84
N LEU A 389 -15.71 16.99 2.61
CA LEU A 389 -16.13 17.76 3.78
C LEU A 389 -15.07 17.75 4.89
N VAL A 390 -14.47 16.60 5.16
CA VAL A 390 -13.39 16.45 6.16
C VAL A 390 -12.15 17.24 5.76
N THR A 391 -11.81 17.29 4.47
CA THR A 391 -10.64 18.01 3.95
C THR A 391 -10.68 19.49 4.31
N LEU A 392 -11.86 20.11 4.38
CA LEU A 392 -12.01 21.52 4.78
C LEU A 392 -11.51 21.79 6.21
N ARG A 393 -11.51 20.78 7.08
CA ARG A 393 -11.04 20.88 8.48
C ARG A 393 -9.51 20.83 8.62
N PHE A 394 -8.77 20.53 7.57
CA PHE A 394 -7.30 20.40 7.60
C PHE A 394 -6.60 21.75 7.34
N THR A 395 -6.95 22.78 8.11
CA THR A 395 -6.28 24.09 8.03
C THR A 395 -4.88 24.03 8.63
N PRO A 396 -3.82 24.50 7.92
CA PRO A 396 -2.45 24.47 8.44
C PRO A 396 -2.26 25.19 9.78
N SER A 397 -2.98 26.30 10.00
CA SER A 397 -2.92 27.06 11.25
C SER A 397 -3.46 26.30 12.47
N GLY A 398 -4.20 25.21 12.26
CA GLY A 398 -4.77 24.38 13.31
C GLY A 398 -3.98 23.11 13.65
N TYR A 399 -2.91 22.78 12.92
CA TYR A 399 -2.23 21.50 13.08
C TYR A 399 -1.65 21.29 14.48
N ALA A 400 -0.81 22.23 14.95
CA ALA A 400 -0.18 22.13 16.27
C ALA A 400 -1.22 22.08 17.40
N ARG A 401 -2.22 23.01 17.39
CA ARG A 401 -3.27 23.05 18.39
C ARG A 401 -4.07 21.74 18.49
N ALA A 402 -4.43 21.16 17.33
CA ALA A 402 -5.18 19.91 17.28
C ALA A 402 -4.40 18.68 17.78
N MET A 403 -3.05 18.78 17.86
CA MET A 403 -2.19 17.74 18.40
C MET A 403 -1.87 17.92 19.88
N ASP A 404 -2.07 19.11 20.43
CA ASP A 404 -1.82 19.43 21.86
C ASP A 404 -3.03 19.14 22.75
N GLU A 405 -4.22 18.94 22.20
CA GLU A 405 -5.47 18.61 22.94
C GLU A 405 -5.42 17.29 23.75
N THR A 406 -4.28 16.60 23.79
CA THR A 406 -4.06 15.38 24.60
C THR A 406 -3.42 15.67 25.95
N ARG A 407 -3.36 16.94 26.40
CA ARG A 407 -2.71 17.29 27.68
C ARG A 407 -3.68 17.51 28.85
N ASP A 408 -4.98 17.30 28.64
CA ASP A 408 -6.00 17.36 29.71
C ASP A 408 -6.54 15.99 30.06
#